data_22a4bc8b782bc2242f5934c29da4cb01
#
_entry.id   22a4bc8b782bc2242f5934c29da4cb01
#
_cell.length_a   1.000
_cell.length_b   1.000
_cell.length_c   1.000
_cell.angle_alpha   90.00
_cell.angle_beta   90.00
_cell.angle_gamma   90.00
#
_symmetry.space_group_name_H-M   'P 1'
#
loop_
_entity.id
_entity.type
_entity.pdbx_description
1 polymer ?
#
loop_
_entity_poly.entity_id
_entity_poly.type
_entity_poly.pdbx_seq_one_letter_code
_entity_poly.pdbx_strand_id
1 'polypeptide(L)'
;KKTMIFTDEDVRYLRMSKAILADQTDAILDVWYGFVASTPELVASFKNNKTGAPDAAYLAAVRKRFAQWILDTADANYDQAWLDYQYEIGRRHTNPKKNQTDKADSVPSVNFRYLSALTIPVTTTLKPFLAKKGASPADVEKMHAAWVKSVLMQTILWSYPYVREGQF
;
A
#
# COMPACT_ATOMS: atom_id res chain seq x y z
N LYS A 1 9.06 -10.65 10.96
CA LYS A 1 8.86 -9.66 12.05
C LYS A 1 10.17 -9.44 12.84
N LYS A 2 10.84 -10.49 13.33
CA LYS A 2 12.04 -10.36 14.21
C LYS A 2 13.15 -9.52 13.55
N THR A 3 13.49 -9.77 12.30
CA THR A 3 14.53 -9.04 11.54
C THR A 3 14.21 -7.56 11.32
N MET A 4 12.97 -7.16 11.48
CA MET A 4 12.50 -5.78 11.33
C MET A 4 12.23 -5.11 12.67
N ILE A 5 12.55 -5.80 13.79
CA ILE A 5 12.22 -5.34 15.14
C ILE A 5 10.74 -4.92 15.23
N PHE A 6 9.86 -5.72 14.60
CA PHE A 6 8.42 -5.53 14.66
C PHE A 6 7.85 -6.27 15.87
N THR A 7 7.23 -5.53 16.79
CA THR A 7 6.82 -5.99 18.12
C THR A 7 5.31 -5.83 18.33
N ASP A 8 4.81 -6.33 19.46
CA ASP A 8 3.41 -6.12 19.88
C ASP A 8 3.10 -4.63 20.15
N GLU A 9 4.11 -3.83 20.48
CA GLU A 9 3.95 -2.38 20.57
C GLU A 9 3.61 -1.77 19.20
N ASP A 10 4.25 -2.22 18.12
CA ASP A 10 3.90 -1.78 16.77
C ASP A 10 2.46 -2.16 16.41
N VAL A 11 2.02 -3.38 16.76
CA VAL A 11 0.62 -3.83 16.58
C VAL A 11 -0.34 -2.91 17.31
N ARG A 12 -0.05 -2.56 18.56
CA ARG A 12 -0.86 -1.66 19.38
C ARG A 12 -1.00 -0.28 18.72
N TYR A 13 0.10 0.29 18.23
CA TYR A 13 0.07 1.60 17.57
C TYR A 13 -0.61 1.58 16.20
N LEU A 14 -0.49 0.50 15.43
CA LEU A 14 -1.28 0.31 14.21
C LEU A 14 -2.79 0.31 14.53
N ARG A 15 -3.22 -0.48 15.51
CA ARG A 15 -4.63 -0.54 15.93
C ARG A 15 -5.13 0.79 16.48
N MET A 16 -4.30 1.54 17.21
CA MET A 16 -4.62 2.89 17.67
C MET A 16 -4.87 3.83 16.49
N SER A 17 -4.11 3.71 15.41
CA SER A 17 -4.26 4.54 14.22
C SER A 17 -5.58 4.31 13.48
N LYS A 18 -6.22 3.14 13.63
CA LYS A 18 -7.47 2.79 12.92
C LYS A 18 -8.59 3.80 13.19
N ALA A 19 -8.84 4.11 14.46
CA ALA A 19 -9.88 5.07 14.85
C ALA A 19 -9.62 6.49 14.31
N ILE A 20 -8.33 6.82 14.11
CA ILE A 20 -7.91 8.12 13.55
C ILE A 20 -8.12 8.15 12.04
N LEU A 21 -7.77 7.07 11.33
CA LEU A 21 -7.72 7.04 9.87
C LEU A 21 -9.03 6.62 9.20
N ALA A 22 -9.93 5.94 9.90
CA ALA A 22 -11.08 5.27 9.30
C ALA A 22 -12.00 6.19 8.48
N ASP A 23 -12.19 7.43 8.90
CA ASP A 23 -13.00 8.44 8.21
C ASP A 23 -12.17 9.39 7.33
N GLN A 24 -10.87 9.13 7.17
CA GLN A 24 -9.94 9.96 6.42
C GLN A 24 -9.39 9.29 5.16
N THR A 25 -9.79 8.06 4.86
CA THR A 25 -9.22 7.27 3.76
C THR A 25 -9.32 7.99 2.42
N ASP A 26 -10.44 8.66 2.12
CA ASP A 26 -10.60 9.41 0.88
C ASP A 26 -9.63 10.59 0.79
N ALA A 27 -9.49 11.36 1.86
CA ALA A 27 -8.57 12.49 1.90
C ALA A 27 -7.10 12.04 1.79
N ILE A 28 -6.74 10.91 2.42
CA ILE A 28 -5.40 10.30 2.28
C ILE A 28 -5.15 9.92 0.82
N LEU A 29 -6.13 9.29 0.19
CA LEU A 29 -6.00 8.84 -1.20
C LEU A 29 -6.00 10.01 -2.19
N ASP A 30 -6.68 11.12 -1.91
CA ASP A 30 -6.59 12.34 -2.74
C ASP A 30 -5.16 12.87 -2.78
N VAL A 31 -4.50 12.97 -1.63
CA VAL A 31 -3.09 13.38 -1.54
C VAL A 31 -2.19 12.38 -2.26
N TRP A 32 -2.40 11.08 -2.04
CA TRP A 32 -1.63 10.02 -2.69
C TRP A 32 -1.76 10.03 -4.21
N TYR A 33 -2.98 10.08 -4.74
CA TYR A 33 -3.21 10.10 -6.18
C TYR A 33 -2.76 11.42 -6.82
N GLY A 34 -2.76 12.53 -6.10
CA GLY A 34 -2.13 13.78 -6.52
C GLY A 34 -0.61 13.59 -6.74
N PHE A 35 0.06 12.90 -5.82
CA PHE A 35 1.47 12.54 -5.97
C PHE A 35 1.68 11.58 -7.17
N VAL A 36 0.87 10.53 -7.32
CA VAL A 36 0.96 9.61 -8.46
C VAL A 36 0.78 10.35 -9.78
N ALA A 37 -0.21 11.24 -9.87
CA ALA A 37 -0.49 12.02 -11.08
C ALA A 37 0.65 12.97 -11.47
N SER A 38 1.45 13.43 -10.51
CA SER A 38 2.63 14.27 -10.75
C SER A 38 3.87 13.49 -11.21
N THR A 39 3.81 12.15 -11.23
CA THR A 39 4.95 11.28 -11.53
C THR A 39 4.62 10.41 -12.77
N PRO A 40 5.07 10.79 -13.98
CA PRO A 40 4.70 10.12 -15.24
C PRO A 40 4.95 8.60 -15.26
N GLU A 41 6.03 8.15 -14.60
CA GLU A 41 6.41 6.74 -14.51
C GLU A 41 5.40 5.92 -13.70
N LEU A 42 4.76 6.53 -12.71
CA LEU A 42 3.71 5.89 -11.91
C LEU A 42 2.39 5.87 -12.66
N VAL A 43 2.05 6.98 -13.34
CA VAL A 43 0.86 7.08 -14.20
C VAL A 43 0.86 6.01 -15.28
N ALA A 44 2.03 5.67 -15.83
CA ALA A 44 2.17 4.65 -16.87
C ALA A 44 1.55 3.29 -16.47
N SER A 45 1.56 2.96 -15.19
CA SER A 45 0.95 1.72 -14.67
C SER A 45 -0.58 1.67 -14.77
N PHE A 46 -1.21 2.81 -15.01
CA PHE A 46 -2.67 2.97 -15.08
C PHE A 46 -3.18 3.37 -16.47
N LYS A 47 -2.28 3.55 -17.45
CA LYS A 47 -2.67 3.91 -18.83
C LYS A 47 -3.26 2.70 -19.53
N ASN A 48 -4.31 2.97 -20.32
CA ASN A 48 -4.84 2.00 -21.26
C ASN A 48 -3.91 1.93 -22.48
N ASN A 49 -3.51 0.72 -22.89
CA ASN A 49 -2.55 0.50 -23.98
C ASN A 49 -3.04 1.02 -25.34
N LYS A 50 -4.37 1.04 -25.57
CA LYS A 50 -4.96 1.48 -26.84
C LYS A 50 -5.07 2.98 -26.93
N THR A 51 -5.48 3.64 -25.85
CA THR A 51 -5.75 5.07 -25.84
C THR A 51 -4.56 5.92 -25.38
N GLY A 52 -3.62 5.31 -24.63
CA GLY A 52 -2.52 6.01 -23.97
C GLY A 52 -2.95 6.90 -22.80
N ALA A 53 -4.26 7.02 -22.54
CA ALA A 53 -4.81 7.79 -21.43
C ALA A 53 -4.95 6.94 -20.16
N PRO A 54 -4.96 7.55 -18.95
CA PRO A 54 -5.30 6.85 -17.73
C PRO A 54 -6.68 6.20 -17.81
N ASP A 55 -6.80 4.95 -17.38
CA ASP A 55 -8.07 4.22 -17.33
C ASP A 55 -8.80 4.56 -16.03
N ALA A 56 -9.88 5.34 -16.15
CA ALA A 56 -10.64 5.82 -15.00
C ALA A 56 -11.31 4.69 -14.20
N ALA A 57 -11.81 3.65 -14.88
CA ALA A 57 -12.46 2.52 -14.21
C ALA A 57 -11.43 1.69 -13.41
N TYR A 58 -10.27 1.46 -14.00
CA TYR A 58 -9.15 0.78 -13.34
C TYR A 58 -8.65 1.58 -12.13
N LEU A 59 -8.43 2.89 -12.27
CA LEU A 59 -8.05 3.77 -11.17
C LEU A 59 -9.05 3.75 -10.02
N ALA A 60 -10.36 3.81 -10.32
CA ALA A 60 -11.40 3.76 -9.29
C ALA A 60 -11.41 2.41 -8.54
N ALA A 61 -11.23 1.29 -9.26
CA ALA A 61 -11.15 -0.03 -8.66
C ALA A 61 -9.91 -0.17 -7.74
N VAL A 62 -8.76 0.32 -8.19
CA VAL A 62 -7.52 0.31 -7.38
C VAL A 62 -7.67 1.22 -6.17
N ARG A 63 -8.24 2.43 -6.32
CA ARG A 63 -8.50 3.36 -5.21
C ARG A 63 -9.35 2.71 -4.11
N LYS A 64 -10.43 2.03 -4.48
CA LYS A 64 -11.30 1.33 -3.51
C LYS A 64 -10.54 0.27 -2.72
N ARG A 65 -9.70 -0.53 -3.39
CA ARG A 65 -8.88 -1.55 -2.71
C ARG A 65 -7.80 -0.93 -1.83
N PHE A 66 -7.24 0.20 -2.23
CA PHE A 66 -6.24 0.89 -1.42
C PHE A 66 -6.88 1.48 -0.15
N ALA A 67 -8.09 2.04 -0.22
CA ALA A 67 -8.83 2.47 0.97
C ALA A 67 -9.00 1.31 1.97
N GLN A 68 -9.42 0.14 1.48
CA GLN A 68 -9.56 -1.05 2.31
C GLN A 68 -8.20 -1.51 2.88
N TRP A 69 -7.13 -1.49 2.08
CA TRP A 69 -5.79 -1.86 2.53
C TRP A 69 -5.27 -0.97 3.67
N ILE A 70 -5.62 0.32 3.69
CA ILE A 70 -5.30 1.22 4.81
C ILE A 70 -5.95 0.70 6.09
N LEU A 71 -7.22 0.33 6.04
CA LEU A 71 -7.96 -0.19 7.19
C LEU A 71 -7.43 -1.55 7.66
N ASP A 72 -7.17 -2.46 6.71
CA ASP A 72 -6.64 -3.79 7.00
C ASP A 72 -5.23 -3.72 7.61
N THR A 73 -4.40 -2.78 7.16
CA THR A 73 -3.08 -2.54 7.75
C THR A 73 -3.20 -2.04 9.18
N ALA A 74 -4.15 -1.12 9.45
CA ALA A 74 -4.41 -0.61 10.79
C ALA A 74 -5.02 -1.66 11.74
N ASP A 75 -5.75 -2.65 11.22
CA ASP A 75 -6.25 -3.79 12.01
C ASP A 75 -5.14 -4.68 12.54
N ALA A 76 -4.03 -4.75 11.83
CA ALA A 76 -2.83 -5.48 12.21
C ALA A 76 -3.11 -6.95 12.60
N ASN A 77 -3.95 -7.64 11.80
CA ASN A 77 -4.27 -9.05 11.97
C ASN A 77 -3.32 -9.90 11.12
N TYR A 78 -2.22 -10.36 11.73
CA TYR A 78 -1.13 -11.08 11.05
C TYR A 78 -1.33 -12.60 11.13
N ASP A 79 -2.47 -13.09 10.66
CA ASP A 79 -2.83 -14.50 10.54
C ASP A 79 -2.48 -15.08 9.15
N GLN A 80 -2.82 -16.34 8.93
CA GLN A 80 -2.57 -16.99 7.64
C GLN A 80 -3.37 -16.33 6.51
N ALA A 81 -4.63 -15.94 6.75
CA ALA A 81 -5.45 -15.28 5.74
C ALA A 81 -4.84 -13.93 5.31
N TRP A 82 -4.29 -13.16 6.26
CA TRP A 82 -3.55 -11.95 5.96
C TRP A 82 -2.31 -12.26 5.10
N LEU A 83 -1.53 -13.28 5.44
CA LEU A 83 -0.33 -13.67 4.69
C LEU A 83 -0.68 -14.07 3.25
N ASP A 84 -1.70 -14.91 3.07
CA ASP A 84 -2.19 -15.33 1.75
C ASP A 84 -2.64 -14.14 0.91
N TYR A 85 -3.27 -13.16 1.56
CA TYR A 85 -3.69 -11.92 0.89
C TYR A 85 -2.49 -11.05 0.48
N GLN A 86 -1.41 -11.00 1.27
CA GLN A 86 -0.18 -10.30 0.84
C GLN A 86 0.43 -10.93 -0.42
N TYR A 87 0.47 -12.25 -0.51
CA TYR A 87 0.92 -12.94 -1.73
C TYR A 87 0.00 -12.64 -2.93
N GLU A 88 -1.30 -12.59 -2.71
CA GLU A 88 -2.25 -12.21 -3.76
C GLU A 88 -2.04 -10.76 -4.21
N ILE A 89 -1.79 -9.81 -3.30
CA ILE A 89 -1.44 -8.43 -3.65
C ILE A 89 -0.16 -8.39 -4.50
N GLY A 90 0.87 -9.12 -4.09
CA GLY A 90 2.12 -9.23 -4.88
C GLY A 90 1.84 -9.69 -6.31
N ARG A 91 1.04 -10.74 -6.48
CA ARG A 91 0.63 -11.25 -7.80
C ARG A 91 -0.16 -10.24 -8.61
N ARG A 92 -0.99 -9.39 -7.97
CA ARG A 92 -1.74 -8.32 -8.64
C ARG A 92 -0.85 -7.19 -9.19
N HIS A 93 0.42 -7.17 -8.86
CA HIS A 93 1.41 -6.25 -9.43
C HIS A 93 2.19 -6.86 -10.60
N THR A 94 2.01 -8.16 -10.89
CA THR A 94 2.75 -8.91 -11.91
C THR A 94 1.83 -9.54 -12.96
N ASN A 95 2.42 -9.89 -14.12
CA ASN A 95 1.75 -10.65 -15.17
C ASN A 95 1.52 -12.11 -14.71
N PRO A 96 0.38 -12.74 -15.01
CA PRO A 96 -0.78 -12.18 -15.73
C PRO A 96 -1.82 -11.50 -14.83
N LYS A 97 -1.67 -11.58 -13.50
CA LYS A 97 -2.73 -11.25 -12.53
C LYS A 97 -3.10 -9.76 -12.52
N LYS A 98 -2.13 -8.86 -12.75
CA LYS A 98 -2.36 -7.41 -12.69
C LYS A 98 -3.57 -6.98 -13.52
N ASN A 99 -3.58 -7.33 -14.79
CA ASN A 99 -4.63 -6.91 -15.70
C ASN A 99 -5.91 -7.76 -15.59
N GLN A 100 -5.78 -9.02 -15.13
CA GLN A 100 -6.93 -9.92 -14.95
C GLN A 100 -7.88 -9.45 -13.85
N THR A 101 -7.36 -8.92 -12.75
CA THR A 101 -8.16 -8.55 -11.57
C THR A 101 -9.27 -7.56 -11.93
N ASP A 102 -8.96 -6.56 -12.78
CA ASP A 102 -9.91 -5.50 -13.17
C ASP A 102 -10.26 -5.56 -14.66
N LYS A 103 -9.82 -6.58 -15.38
CA LYS A 103 -9.95 -6.69 -16.86
C LYS A 103 -9.39 -5.44 -17.56
N ALA A 104 -8.30 -4.88 -17.02
CA ALA A 104 -7.65 -3.70 -17.55
C ALA A 104 -6.78 -4.03 -18.75
N ASP A 105 -6.73 -3.14 -19.75
CA ASP A 105 -5.79 -3.19 -20.86
C ASP A 105 -4.65 -2.19 -20.59
N SER A 106 -3.70 -2.60 -19.73
CA SER A 106 -2.58 -1.76 -19.27
C SER A 106 -1.26 -2.54 -19.34
N VAL A 107 -0.16 -1.88 -18.96
CA VAL A 107 1.15 -2.56 -18.85
C VAL A 107 1.03 -3.83 -18.00
N PRO A 108 1.75 -4.92 -18.35
CA PRO A 108 1.52 -6.23 -17.75
C PRO A 108 1.98 -6.32 -16.29
N SER A 109 2.90 -5.46 -15.87
CA SER A 109 3.44 -5.48 -14.50
C SER A 109 3.87 -4.10 -14.05
N VAL A 110 3.88 -3.88 -12.73
CA VAL A 110 4.54 -2.75 -12.08
C VAL A 110 5.98 -3.15 -11.78
N ASN A 111 6.95 -2.33 -12.12
CA ASN A 111 8.36 -2.64 -11.82
C ASN A 111 8.59 -2.65 -10.30
N PHE A 112 9.29 -3.68 -9.81
CA PHE A 112 9.56 -3.87 -8.37
C PHE A 112 10.20 -2.64 -7.70
N ARG A 113 11.08 -1.94 -8.39
CA ARG A 113 11.70 -0.70 -7.88
C ARG A 113 10.68 0.33 -7.42
N TYR A 114 9.51 0.42 -8.07
CA TYR A 114 8.45 1.35 -7.66
C TYR A 114 7.75 0.87 -6.39
N LEU A 115 7.49 -0.44 -6.24
CA LEU A 115 6.91 -0.97 -5.00
C LEU A 115 7.79 -0.64 -3.80
N SER A 116 9.11 -0.87 -3.91
CA SER A 116 10.06 -0.57 -2.84
C SER A 116 10.15 0.93 -2.57
N ALA A 117 10.28 1.75 -3.62
CA ALA A 117 10.40 3.21 -3.49
C ALA A 117 9.16 3.85 -2.88
N LEU A 118 7.97 3.35 -3.21
CA LEU A 118 6.68 3.90 -2.76
C LEU A 118 6.41 3.69 -1.27
N THR A 119 7.16 2.84 -0.57
CA THR A 119 7.10 2.72 0.89
C THR A 119 7.26 4.08 1.57
N ILE A 120 8.17 4.92 1.08
CA ILE A 120 8.44 6.24 1.66
C ILE A 120 7.28 7.22 1.42
N PRO A 121 6.85 7.51 0.18
CA PRO A 121 5.76 8.46 -0.03
C PRO A 121 4.43 8.00 0.57
N VAL A 122 4.12 6.70 0.59
CA VAL A 122 2.91 6.17 1.27
C VAL A 122 2.90 6.54 2.75
N THR A 123 3.98 6.24 3.46
CA THR A 123 4.07 6.48 4.90
C THR A 123 4.23 7.96 5.23
N THR A 124 4.92 8.73 4.41
CA THR A 124 5.04 10.18 4.55
C THR A 124 3.70 10.89 4.34
N THR A 125 2.93 10.49 3.32
CA THR A 125 1.58 10.99 3.07
C THR A 125 0.64 10.74 4.26
N LEU A 126 0.76 9.57 4.89
CA LEU A 126 -0.10 9.17 6.00
C LEU A 126 0.17 9.96 7.29
N LYS A 127 1.42 10.35 7.55
CA LYS A 127 1.85 10.93 8.83
C LYS A 127 1.02 12.13 9.29
N PRO A 128 0.69 13.14 8.45
CA PRO A 128 -0.13 14.28 8.85
C PRO A 128 -1.55 13.88 9.30
N PHE A 129 -2.09 12.80 8.76
CA PHE A 129 -3.41 12.30 9.12
C PHE A 129 -3.42 11.62 10.49
N LEU A 130 -2.30 10.99 10.89
CA LEU A 130 -2.13 10.42 12.24
C LEU A 130 -2.14 11.49 13.33
N ALA A 131 -1.74 12.73 13.01
CA ALA A 131 -1.72 13.86 13.94
C ALA A 131 -3.11 14.46 14.21
N LYS A 132 -4.13 14.03 13.48
CA LYS A 132 -5.51 14.52 13.69
C LYS A 132 -6.14 13.81 14.90
N LYS A 133 -7.29 14.33 15.35
CA LYS A 133 -8.08 13.79 16.45
C LYS A 133 -7.38 13.78 17.82
N GLY A 134 -6.41 14.69 18.05
CA GLY A 134 -5.82 14.91 19.36
C GLY A 134 -4.77 13.87 19.81
N ALA A 135 -4.23 13.07 18.91
CA ALA A 135 -3.11 12.21 19.23
C ALA A 135 -1.90 13.02 19.70
N SER A 136 -1.21 12.55 20.75
CA SER A 136 0.00 13.22 21.23
C SER A 136 1.13 13.14 20.19
N PRO A 137 2.05 14.11 20.12
CA PRO A 137 3.20 14.02 19.22
C PRO A 137 3.98 12.72 19.37
N ALA A 138 4.12 12.20 20.59
CA ALA A 138 4.80 10.94 20.86
C ALA A 138 4.05 9.74 20.27
N ASP A 139 2.72 9.72 20.38
CA ASP A 139 1.90 8.66 19.77
C ASP A 139 1.92 8.73 18.25
N VAL A 140 1.93 9.93 17.68
CA VAL A 140 2.04 10.13 16.22
C VAL A 140 3.35 9.54 15.69
N GLU A 141 4.48 9.80 16.36
CA GLU A 141 5.77 9.23 15.96
C GLU A 141 5.78 7.70 16.06
N LYS A 142 5.21 7.15 17.12
CA LYS A 142 5.13 5.69 17.30
C LYS A 142 4.18 5.03 16.30
N MET A 143 3.01 5.61 16.05
CA MET A 143 2.11 5.14 15.00
C MET A 143 2.80 5.18 13.65
N HIS A 144 3.47 6.29 13.30
CA HIS A 144 4.17 6.42 12.03
C HIS A 144 5.30 5.38 11.89
N ALA A 145 6.11 5.17 12.93
CA ALA A 145 7.15 4.14 12.92
C ALA A 145 6.58 2.73 12.71
N ALA A 146 5.45 2.41 13.36
CA ALA A 146 4.76 1.14 13.17
C ALA A 146 4.22 0.99 11.74
N TRP A 147 3.69 2.07 11.15
CA TRP A 147 3.25 2.10 9.75
C TRP A 147 4.41 1.87 8.79
N VAL A 148 5.56 2.54 8.98
CA VAL A 148 6.77 2.32 8.15
C VAL A 148 7.19 0.86 8.17
N LYS A 149 7.27 0.25 9.35
CA LYS A 149 7.63 -1.16 9.50
C LYS A 149 6.59 -2.09 8.82
N SER A 150 5.29 -1.83 9.02
CA SER A 150 4.23 -2.65 8.45
C SER A 150 4.21 -2.56 6.91
N VAL A 151 4.31 -1.36 6.33
CA VAL A 151 4.34 -1.17 4.88
C VAL A 151 5.57 -1.82 4.26
N LEU A 152 6.74 -1.68 4.89
CA LEU A 152 7.96 -2.35 4.42
C LEU A 152 7.83 -3.87 4.48
N MET A 153 7.28 -4.42 5.57
CA MET A 153 7.03 -5.87 5.69
C MET A 153 6.11 -6.38 4.58
N GLN A 154 5.04 -5.66 4.29
CA GLN A 154 4.12 -6.00 3.21
C GLN A 154 4.82 -5.93 1.84
N THR A 155 5.61 -4.89 1.60
CA THR A 155 6.40 -4.76 0.35
C THR A 155 7.39 -5.90 0.17
N ILE A 156 8.02 -6.38 1.25
CA ILE A 156 8.86 -7.58 1.21
C ILE A 156 8.04 -8.80 0.75
N LEU A 157 6.86 -9.02 1.33
CA LEU A 157 5.99 -10.13 0.91
C LEU A 157 5.50 -9.99 -0.53
N TRP A 158 5.20 -8.77 -0.99
CA TRP A 158 4.81 -8.50 -2.38
C TRP A 158 5.95 -8.70 -3.38
N SER A 159 7.20 -8.76 -2.92
CA SER A 159 8.34 -9.04 -3.79
C SER A 159 8.42 -10.49 -4.26
N TYR A 160 7.70 -11.41 -3.61
CA TYR A 160 7.73 -12.84 -3.90
C TYR A 160 7.65 -13.18 -5.41
N PRO A 161 6.69 -12.63 -6.21
CA PRO A 161 6.62 -12.96 -7.63
C PRO A 161 7.72 -12.31 -8.49
N TYR A 162 8.58 -11.49 -7.93
CA TYR A 162 9.68 -10.81 -8.63
C TYR A 162 11.05 -11.47 -8.40
N VAL A 163 11.17 -12.30 -7.39
CA VAL A 163 12.43 -12.97 -7.04
C VAL A 163 12.46 -14.39 -7.59
N ARG A 164 13.66 -14.93 -7.76
CA ARG A 164 13.81 -16.33 -8.17
C ARG A 164 13.46 -17.26 -7.03
N GLU A 165 12.99 -18.45 -7.36
CA GLU A 165 12.75 -19.51 -6.40
C GLU A 165 14.02 -19.77 -5.55
N GLY A 166 13.82 -19.91 -4.24
CA GLY A 166 14.92 -20.12 -3.28
C GLY A 166 15.70 -18.86 -2.88
N GLN A 167 15.32 -17.66 -3.39
CA GLN A 167 15.97 -16.38 -3.04
C GLN A 167 15.05 -15.41 -2.30
N PHE A 168 13.82 -15.82 -2.04
CA PHE A 168 12.86 -15.04 -1.26
C PHE A 168 13.03 -15.22 0.26
#